data_a9ef27f8c83d17f839086a60a2db791c
#
_entry.id   a9ef27f8c83d17f839086a60a2db791c
#
_cell.length_a   1.000
_cell.length_b   1.000
_cell.length_c   1.000
_cell.angle_alpha   90.00
_cell.angle_beta   90.00
_cell.angle_gamma   90.00
#
_symmetry.space_group_name_H-M   'P 1'
#
loop_
_entity.id
_entity.type
_entity.pdbx_description
1 polymer ?
#
loop_
_entity_poly.entity_id
_entity_poly.type
_entity_poly.pdbx_seq_one_letter_code
_entity_poly.pdbx_strand_id
1 'polypeptide(L)'
;MQTDGHSSQGALSHIRVLDLSRVFAGPWAGQMLADLGAEVIKIERPGLGDDARRLGPPFLRDEEGEYTRASGFFLSANRNKKSVTVDISTAQGQEIVRALAKTCDILIENYKVGDLARFALDYDAIKAINPRLIYCSITGFGQTGPYRKKAGYDSIFQGMAGLMAITGHADAQPGGGPQKVGLIVSDLVTGMYASVAILAALQHRDQVSGKGQFIDLALLDSQVAALSHVGVGHLVSGDPLARCGTLSPTAAPSQMYRCQDGPIMLVIGNNPQFARLATLMGLPDLPTDARFVNNQVRVSHRSELNALLEPIFLSKPKQHWIDALGELGVPCGPVNELHEVFADPQVQEREMVIHMQHPQRAAMPLLANPIRLSDTPIQYRLRPPDLGEHTDEVLSEMLGYSAEQLSRLRADGAI
;
A
#
# COMPACT_ATOMS: atom_id res chain seq x y z
N MET A 1 -17.76 -2.77 34.31
CA MET A 1 -18.58 -1.97 33.41
C MET A 1 -19.10 -2.92 32.35
N GLN A 2 -20.42 -3.14 32.33
CA GLN A 2 -21.08 -3.93 31.30
C GLN A 2 -20.97 -3.13 29.99
N THR A 3 -20.28 -3.66 29.00
CA THR A 3 -20.33 -3.12 27.64
C THR A 3 -21.64 -3.53 27.00
N ASP A 4 -22.57 -2.58 26.89
CA ASP A 4 -23.75 -2.73 26.07
C ASP A 4 -23.37 -3.20 24.69
N GLY A 5 -23.94 -4.33 24.26
CA GLY A 5 -23.66 -4.98 22.98
C GLY A 5 -24.23 -4.25 21.76
N HIS A 6 -23.82 -3.02 21.56
CA HIS A 6 -23.92 -2.39 20.25
C HIS A 6 -22.76 -2.92 19.41
N SER A 7 -23.05 -3.80 18.45
CA SER A 7 -22.09 -4.10 17.40
C SER A 7 -21.73 -2.76 16.74
N SER A 8 -20.53 -2.24 17.03
CA SER A 8 -20.10 -0.97 16.49
C SER A 8 -20.04 -1.11 14.96
N GLN A 9 -20.93 -0.44 14.26
CA GLN A 9 -20.88 -0.38 12.81
C GLN A 9 -19.58 0.37 12.42
N GLY A 10 -18.90 -0.10 11.38
CA GLY A 10 -17.70 0.60 10.89
C GLY A 10 -18.02 2.04 10.46
N ALA A 11 -17.02 2.91 10.50
CA ALA A 11 -17.17 4.35 10.22
C ALA A 11 -17.84 4.65 8.86
N LEU A 12 -17.66 3.77 7.86
CA LEU A 12 -18.23 3.89 6.52
C LEU A 12 -19.35 2.88 6.23
N SER A 13 -20.01 2.33 7.26
CA SER A 13 -21.04 1.28 7.09
C SER A 13 -22.25 1.71 6.25
N HIS A 14 -22.44 3.00 6.07
CA HIS A 14 -23.49 3.62 5.25
C HIS A 14 -23.06 3.89 3.80
N ILE A 15 -21.81 3.58 3.44
CA ILE A 15 -21.20 3.86 2.13
C ILE A 15 -21.11 2.57 1.31
N ARG A 16 -21.46 2.68 0.04
CA ARG A 16 -21.34 1.60 -0.95
C ARG A 16 -20.39 1.97 -2.07
N VAL A 17 -19.47 1.07 -2.37
CA VAL A 17 -18.42 1.25 -3.38
C VAL A 17 -18.59 0.24 -4.50
N LEU A 18 -18.62 0.70 -5.73
CA LEU A 18 -18.53 -0.11 -6.94
C LEU A 18 -17.08 -0.12 -7.42
N ASP A 19 -16.38 -1.24 -7.25
CA ASP A 19 -14.96 -1.40 -7.58
C ASP A 19 -14.79 -2.14 -8.91
N LEU A 20 -14.54 -1.38 -9.99
CA LEU A 20 -14.21 -1.90 -11.31
C LEU A 20 -12.70 -2.02 -11.52
N SER A 21 -11.92 -1.65 -10.52
CA SER A 21 -10.47 -1.62 -10.64
C SER A 21 -9.83 -3.01 -10.56
N ARG A 22 -8.62 -3.13 -11.10
CA ARG A 22 -7.86 -4.38 -11.19
C ARG A 22 -6.45 -4.18 -10.69
N VAL A 23 -5.76 -5.26 -10.47
CA VAL A 23 -4.37 -5.37 -10.06
C VAL A 23 -4.18 -4.89 -8.63
N PHE A 24 -3.78 -3.62 -8.37
CA PHE A 24 -3.43 -3.26 -7.00
C PHE A 24 -3.92 -1.88 -6.51
N ALA A 25 -3.55 -0.77 -7.12
CA ALA A 25 -3.79 0.58 -6.57
C ALA A 25 -5.27 0.84 -6.23
N GLY A 26 -6.18 0.56 -7.18
CA GLY A 26 -7.62 0.66 -6.96
C GLY A 26 -8.14 -0.38 -5.97
N PRO A 27 -7.82 -1.67 -6.14
CA PRO A 27 -8.20 -2.70 -5.17
C PRO A 27 -7.71 -2.42 -3.75
N TRP A 28 -6.50 -1.87 -3.57
CA TRP A 28 -5.99 -1.43 -2.27
C TRP A 28 -6.85 -0.33 -1.65
N ALA A 29 -7.20 0.71 -2.42
CA ALA A 29 -8.12 1.75 -1.96
C ALA A 29 -9.49 1.18 -1.59
N GLY A 30 -10.06 0.30 -2.43
CA GLY A 30 -11.32 -0.39 -2.16
C GLY A 30 -11.27 -1.20 -0.87
N GLN A 31 -10.17 -1.93 -0.60
CA GLN A 31 -9.99 -2.67 0.65
C GLN A 31 -9.89 -1.75 1.86
N MET A 32 -9.18 -0.62 1.76
CA MET A 32 -9.10 0.34 2.87
C MET A 32 -10.49 0.88 3.25
N LEU A 33 -11.33 1.22 2.27
CA LEU A 33 -12.71 1.65 2.51
C LEU A 33 -13.56 0.51 3.09
N ALA A 34 -13.37 -0.73 2.61
CA ALA A 34 -14.06 -1.91 3.11
C ALA A 34 -13.70 -2.22 4.56
N ASP A 35 -12.43 -2.11 4.94
CA ASP A 35 -11.95 -2.29 6.31
C ASP A 35 -12.54 -1.23 7.26
N LEU A 36 -12.78 -0.02 6.77
CA LEU A 36 -13.46 1.05 7.51
C LEU A 36 -14.99 0.87 7.56
N GLY A 37 -15.53 -0.19 6.98
CA GLY A 37 -16.93 -0.57 7.07
C GLY A 37 -17.75 -0.44 5.80
N ALA A 38 -17.24 0.15 4.72
CA ALA A 38 -17.97 0.27 3.47
C ALA A 38 -18.35 -1.10 2.87
N GLU A 39 -19.50 -1.18 2.22
CA GLU A 39 -19.86 -2.31 1.36
C GLU A 39 -19.16 -2.14 0.00
N VAL A 40 -18.26 -3.05 -0.35
CA VAL A 40 -17.49 -2.98 -1.61
C VAL A 40 -17.89 -4.11 -2.53
N ILE A 41 -18.44 -3.75 -3.70
CA ILE A 41 -18.84 -4.66 -4.77
C ILE A 41 -17.76 -4.60 -5.85
N LYS A 42 -16.98 -5.68 -5.95
CA LYS A 42 -15.93 -5.80 -6.96
C LYS A 42 -16.48 -6.47 -8.21
N ILE A 43 -16.45 -5.74 -9.32
CA ILE A 43 -16.85 -6.27 -10.62
C ILE A 43 -15.64 -6.95 -11.29
N GLU A 44 -15.83 -8.19 -11.69
CA GLU A 44 -14.80 -9.01 -12.31
C GLU A 44 -15.31 -9.65 -13.60
N ARG A 45 -14.40 -9.90 -14.54
CA ARG A 45 -14.76 -10.58 -15.79
C ARG A 45 -15.10 -12.04 -15.54
N PRO A 46 -16.21 -12.58 -16.08
CA PRO A 46 -16.55 -13.99 -15.96
C PRO A 46 -15.40 -14.91 -16.42
N GLY A 47 -15.17 -15.98 -15.67
CA GLY A 47 -14.17 -17.02 -15.96
C GLY A 47 -12.70 -16.61 -15.75
N LEU A 48 -12.36 -15.31 -15.84
CA LEU A 48 -10.98 -14.82 -15.77
C LEU A 48 -10.68 -14.04 -14.48
N GLY A 49 -11.63 -13.23 -14.01
CA GLY A 49 -11.47 -12.37 -12.86
C GLY A 49 -10.48 -11.23 -13.07
N ASP A 50 -10.06 -10.66 -11.95
CA ASP A 50 -8.95 -9.71 -11.85
C ASP A 50 -7.62 -10.41 -12.21
N ASP A 51 -6.76 -9.73 -12.96
CA ASP A 51 -5.43 -10.22 -13.31
C ASP A 51 -4.59 -10.56 -12.06
N ALA A 52 -4.82 -9.87 -10.94
CA ALA A 52 -4.19 -10.15 -9.64
C ALA A 52 -4.41 -11.60 -9.16
N ARG A 53 -5.50 -12.28 -9.56
CA ARG A 53 -5.76 -13.67 -9.20
C ARG A 53 -4.72 -14.65 -9.75
N ARG A 54 -4.01 -14.25 -10.81
CA ARG A 54 -3.00 -15.08 -11.49
C ARG A 54 -1.58 -14.61 -11.28
N LEU A 55 -1.38 -13.49 -10.57
CA LEU A 55 -0.05 -12.98 -10.25
C LEU A 55 0.57 -13.79 -9.10
N GLY A 56 1.62 -14.50 -9.40
CA GLY A 56 2.36 -15.29 -8.43
C GLY A 56 3.52 -16.03 -9.07
N PRO A 57 4.33 -16.77 -8.32
CA PRO A 57 4.26 -17.01 -6.88
C PRO A 57 4.45 -15.73 -6.03
N PRO A 58 4.04 -15.72 -4.73
CA PRO A 58 3.53 -16.86 -3.98
C PRO A 58 2.02 -17.06 -4.13
N PHE A 59 1.59 -18.32 -3.99
CA PHE A 59 0.18 -18.70 -3.85
C PHE A 59 -0.07 -19.24 -2.44
N LEU A 60 -1.34 -19.18 -1.98
CA LEU A 60 -1.73 -19.78 -0.71
C LEU A 60 -1.40 -21.28 -0.71
N ARG A 61 -0.86 -21.79 0.39
CA ARG A 61 -0.75 -23.23 0.61
C ARG A 61 -1.98 -23.72 1.38
N ASP A 62 -2.50 -24.88 0.98
CA ASP A 62 -3.56 -25.58 1.71
C ASP A 62 -3.06 -26.21 3.02
N GLU A 63 -3.91 -27.00 3.67
CA GLU A 63 -3.57 -27.69 4.92
C GLU A 63 -2.51 -28.77 4.73
N GLU A 64 -2.42 -29.37 3.54
CA GLU A 64 -1.42 -30.35 3.16
C GLU A 64 -0.08 -29.71 2.75
N GLY A 65 -0.03 -28.39 2.63
CA GLY A 65 1.14 -27.60 2.26
C GLY A 65 1.32 -27.43 0.75
N GLU A 66 0.38 -27.87 -0.07
CA GLU A 66 0.39 -27.74 -1.51
C GLU A 66 -0.08 -26.35 -1.97
N TYR A 67 0.41 -25.87 -3.09
CA TYR A 67 -0.02 -24.60 -3.65
C TYR A 67 -1.45 -24.64 -4.19
N THR A 68 -2.28 -23.74 -3.71
CA THR A 68 -3.61 -23.48 -4.29
C THR A 68 -3.51 -22.54 -5.50
N ARG A 69 -4.67 -22.12 -6.02
CA ARG A 69 -4.74 -21.06 -7.05
C ARG A 69 -4.97 -19.67 -6.47
N ALA A 70 -5.03 -19.53 -5.16
CA ALA A 70 -5.27 -18.23 -4.49
C ALA A 70 -3.95 -17.46 -4.44
N SER A 71 -3.83 -16.44 -5.30
CA SER A 71 -2.65 -15.58 -5.39
C SER A 71 -2.50 -14.72 -4.14
N GLY A 72 -1.32 -14.71 -3.52
CA GLY A 72 -0.98 -13.81 -2.42
C GLY A 72 -1.16 -12.34 -2.79
N PHE A 73 -0.99 -11.99 -4.07
CA PHE A 73 -1.22 -10.65 -4.60
C PHE A 73 -2.70 -10.25 -4.52
N PHE A 74 -3.61 -11.12 -4.98
CA PHE A 74 -5.05 -10.88 -4.87
C PHE A 74 -5.52 -10.86 -3.41
N LEU A 75 -5.06 -11.80 -2.60
CA LEU A 75 -5.44 -11.93 -1.19
C LEU A 75 -5.06 -10.68 -0.37
N SER A 76 -3.98 -10.00 -0.73
CA SER A 76 -3.48 -8.83 0.02
C SER A 76 -4.35 -7.56 -0.13
N ALA A 77 -5.19 -7.47 -1.19
CA ALA A 77 -5.92 -6.25 -1.54
C ALA A 77 -7.45 -6.43 -1.68
N ASN A 78 -8.02 -7.60 -1.33
CA ASN A 78 -9.42 -7.87 -1.66
C ASN A 78 -10.28 -8.46 -0.52
N ARG A 79 -9.82 -8.43 0.74
CA ARG A 79 -10.71 -8.79 1.88
C ARG A 79 -11.85 -7.77 2.02
N ASN A 80 -12.92 -8.17 2.67
CA ASN A 80 -14.12 -7.38 2.91
C ASN A 80 -14.86 -6.92 1.64
N LYS A 81 -14.60 -7.59 0.47
CA LYS A 81 -15.26 -7.30 -0.80
C LYS A 81 -16.20 -8.44 -1.20
N LYS A 82 -17.28 -8.09 -1.90
CA LYS A 82 -18.16 -9.00 -2.62
C LYS A 82 -17.72 -9.10 -4.07
N SER A 83 -17.33 -10.28 -4.56
CA SER A 83 -16.99 -10.51 -5.97
C SER A 83 -18.25 -10.80 -6.79
N VAL A 84 -18.44 -10.03 -7.83
CA VAL A 84 -19.56 -10.15 -8.78
C VAL A 84 -19.00 -10.25 -10.19
N THR A 85 -19.30 -11.32 -10.89
CA THR A 85 -18.88 -11.47 -12.30
C THR A 85 -19.82 -10.72 -13.23
N VAL A 86 -19.26 -9.83 -14.07
CA VAL A 86 -19.98 -9.08 -15.11
C VAL A 86 -19.05 -8.84 -16.29
N ASP A 87 -19.47 -9.22 -17.49
CA ASP A 87 -18.77 -8.85 -18.73
C ASP A 87 -19.25 -7.49 -19.24
N ILE A 88 -18.51 -6.43 -18.93
CA ILE A 88 -18.81 -5.07 -19.37
C ILE A 88 -18.68 -4.86 -20.89
N SER A 89 -18.18 -5.83 -21.65
CA SER A 89 -18.16 -5.76 -23.11
C SER A 89 -19.56 -6.05 -23.72
N THR A 90 -20.45 -6.68 -22.96
CA THR A 90 -21.82 -6.98 -23.37
C THR A 90 -22.78 -5.86 -23.00
N ALA A 91 -23.87 -5.69 -23.74
CA ALA A 91 -24.89 -4.68 -23.43
C ALA A 91 -25.55 -4.94 -22.08
N GLN A 92 -25.85 -6.23 -21.74
CA GLN A 92 -26.42 -6.60 -20.47
C GLN A 92 -25.46 -6.30 -19.31
N GLY A 93 -24.16 -6.60 -19.47
CA GLY A 93 -23.15 -6.30 -18.45
C GLY A 93 -23.02 -4.78 -18.19
N GLN A 94 -23.08 -3.96 -19.23
CA GLN A 94 -23.09 -2.50 -19.10
C GLN A 94 -24.33 -2.00 -18.35
N GLU A 95 -25.50 -2.57 -18.61
CA GLU A 95 -26.74 -2.23 -17.91
C GLU A 95 -26.66 -2.61 -16.43
N ILE A 96 -26.11 -3.79 -16.10
CA ILE A 96 -25.91 -4.24 -14.73
C ILE A 96 -25.01 -3.24 -13.97
N VAL A 97 -23.86 -2.87 -14.54
CA VAL A 97 -22.93 -1.94 -13.89
C VAL A 97 -23.57 -0.55 -13.72
N ARG A 98 -24.30 -0.04 -14.71
CA ARG A 98 -25.03 1.23 -14.57
C ARG A 98 -26.12 1.15 -13.51
N ALA A 99 -26.85 0.04 -13.42
CA ALA A 99 -27.87 -0.18 -12.40
C ALA A 99 -27.26 -0.20 -10.99
N LEU A 100 -26.14 -0.89 -10.78
CA LEU A 100 -25.41 -0.88 -9.52
C LEU A 100 -24.88 0.53 -9.20
N ALA A 101 -24.32 1.26 -10.16
CA ALA A 101 -23.81 2.62 -9.96
C ALA A 101 -24.90 3.61 -9.48
N LYS A 102 -26.18 3.40 -9.82
CA LYS A 102 -27.28 4.22 -9.30
C LYS A 102 -27.44 4.12 -7.78
N THR A 103 -27.04 3.00 -7.19
CA THR A 103 -27.21 2.71 -5.75
C THR A 103 -25.92 2.85 -4.97
N CYS A 104 -24.79 3.13 -5.64
CA CYS A 104 -23.49 3.27 -5.00
C CYS A 104 -23.12 4.74 -4.79
N ASP A 105 -22.28 4.99 -3.80
CA ASP A 105 -21.74 6.31 -3.46
C ASP A 105 -20.44 6.61 -4.19
N ILE A 106 -19.66 5.58 -4.47
CA ILE A 106 -18.31 5.66 -5.04
C ILE A 106 -18.19 4.65 -6.16
N LEU A 107 -17.50 5.04 -7.24
CA LEU A 107 -16.99 4.12 -8.26
C LEU A 107 -15.48 4.29 -8.35
N ILE A 108 -14.74 3.17 -8.30
CA ILE A 108 -13.28 3.14 -8.48
C ILE A 108 -12.97 2.35 -9.74
N GLU A 109 -12.15 2.91 -10.62
CA GLU A 109 -11.71 2.22 -11.84
C GLU A 109 -10.24 2.56 -12.17
N ASN A 110 -9.58 1.70 -12.96
CA ASN A 110 -8.22 1.93 -13.45
C ASN A 110 -8.02 1.44 -14.88
N TYR A 111 -9.02 1.67 -15.73
CA TYR A 111 -8.95 1.40 -17.15
C TYR A 111 -8.09 2.46 -17.87
N LYS A 112 -7.69 2.15 -19.09
CA LYS A 112 -7.00 3.16 -19.92
C LYS A 112 -7.93 4.33 -20.22
N VAL A 113 -7.35 5.52 -20.30
CA VAL A 113 -8.07 6.75 -20.58
C VAL A 113 -8.95 6.59 -21.83
N GLY A 114 -10.26 6.80 -21.66
CA GLY A 114 -11.28 6.70 -22.69
C GLY A 114 -11.85 5.30 -22.94
N ASP A 115 -11.32 4.25 -22.33
CA ASP A 115 -11.82 2.88 -22.56
C ASP A 115 -13.25 2.69 -22.04
N LEU A 116 -13.60 3.25 -20.90
CA LEU A 116 -14.95 3.12 -20.33
C LEU A 116 -16.01 3.95 -21.05
N ALA A 117 -15.64 5.01 -21.80
CA ALA A 117 -16.57 5.81 -22.58
C ALA A 117 -17.31 4.98 -23.65
N ARG A 118 -16.64 4.03 -24.28
CA ARG A 118 -17.26 3.13 -25.27
C ARG A 118 -18.33 2.20 -24.68
N PHE A 119 -18.35 2.04 -23.36
CA PHE A 119 -19.31 1.23 -22.62
C PHE A 119 -20.35 2.07 -21.88
N ALA A 120 -20.30 3.42 -22.02
CA ALA A 120 -21.09 4.37 -21.24
C ALA A 120 -20.96 4.14 -19.72
N LEU A 121 -19.73 3.88 -19.27
CA LEU A 121 -19.32 3.69 -17.89
C LEU A 121 -18.29 4.73 -17.44
N ASP A 122 -18.00 5.73 -18.27
CA ASP A 122 -17.15 6.88 -17.92
C ASP A 122 -17.88 7.86 -16.99
N TYR A 123 -17.13 8.83 -16.49
CA TYR A 123 -17.67 9.81 -15.52
C TYR A 123 -18.94 10.52 -16.00
N ASP A 124 -18.96 10.99 -17.24
CA ASP A 124 -20.11 11.76 -17.74
C ASP A 124 -21.37 10.91 -17.82
N ALA A 125 -21.26 9.67 -18.30
CA ALA A 125 -22.37 8.73 -18.37
C ALA A 125 -22.88 8.33 -16.96
N ILE A 126 -21.98 8.07 -16.04
CA ILE A 126 -22.36 7.69 -14.66
C ILE A 126 -22.93 8.88 -13.89
N LYS A 127 -22.35 10.09 -14.03
CA LYS A 127 -22.87 11.32 -13.43
C LYS A 127 -24.28 11.65 -13.88
N ALA A 128 -24.62 11.36 -15.15
CA ALA A 128 -25.96 11.60 -15.69
C ALA A 128 -27.03 10.76 -14.97
N ILE A 129 -26.68 9.55 -14.49
CA ILE A 129 -27.62 8.64 -13.81
C ILE A 129 -27.52 8.71 -12.28
N ASN A 130 -26.37 9.14 -11.72
CA ASN A 130 -26.16 9.35 -10.30
C ASN A 130 -25.26 10.57 -10.06
N PRO A 131 -25.82 11.79 -9.98
CA PRO A 131 -25.03 13.01 -9.78
C PRO A 131 -24.37 13.12 -8.40
N ARG A 132 -24.69 12.23 -7.48
CA ARG A 132 -24.07 12.17 -6.14
C ARG A 132 -22.86 11.24 -6.09
N LEU A 133 -22.63 10.42 -7.11
CA LEU A 133 -21.55 9.43 -7.12
C LEU A 133 -20.19 10.11 -7.24
N ILE A 134 -19.25 9.67 -6.41
CA ILE A 134 -17.83 10.04 -6.48
C ILE A 134 -17.14 9.05 -7.40
N TYR A 135 -16.56 9.56 -8.49
CA TYR A 135 -15.91 8.73 -9.50
C TYR A 135 -14.39 8.87 -9.37
N CYS A 136 -13.70 7.84 -8.95
CA CYS A 136 -12.25 7.80 -8.79
C CYS A 136 -11.61 7.01 -9.93
N SER A 137 -10.94 7.71 -10.84
CA SER A 137 -10.17 7.12 -11.94
C SER A 137 -8.67 7.13 -11.61
N ILE A 138 -8.07 5.95 -11.57
CA ILE A 138 -6.65 5.76 -11.29
C ILE A 138 -5.95 5.33 -12.57
N THR A 139 -5.04 6.14 -13.08
CA THR A 139 -4.32 5.84 -14.32
C THR A 139 -2.81 5.95 -14.15
N GLY A 140 -2.04 5.53 -15.12
CA GLY A 140 -0.59 5.66 -15.07
C GLY A 140 -0.10 7.11 -15.08
N PHE A 141 -0.73 7.96 -15.93
CA PHE A 141 -0.23 9.30 -16.24
C PHE A 141 -1.28 10.41 -16.14
N GLY A 142 -2.47 10.15 -15.60
CA GLY A 142 -3.57 11.08 -15.53
C GLY A 142 -4.40 11.13 -16.82
N GLN A 143 -5.52 11.85 -16.76
CA GLN A 143 -6.47 12.00 -17.89
C GLN A 143 -5.96 12.96 -18.97
N THR A 144 -4.96 13.77 -18.67
CA THR A 144 -4.41 14.80 -19.54
C THR A 144 -2.92 14.60 -19.80
N GLY A 145 -2.33 15.48 -20.62
CA GLY A 145 -0.89 15.47 -20.86
C GLY A 145 -0.43 14.50 -21.96
N PRO A 146 0.88 14.56 -22.29
CA PRO A 146 1.44 13.85 -23.45
C PRO A 146 1.46 12.33 -23.29
N TYR A 147 1.43 11.82 -22.06
CA TYR A 147 1.54 10.40 -21.77
C TYR A 147 0.21 9.72 -21.41
N ARG A 148 -0.93 10.43 -21.42
CA ARG A 148 -2.24 9.91 -20.97
C ARG A 148 -2.65 8.56 -21.57
N LYS A 149 -2.18 8.23 -22.78
CA LYS A 149 -2.49 6.96 -23.47
C LYS A 149 -1.43 5.88 -23.27
N LYS A 150 -0.32 6.18 -22.59
CA LYS A 150 0.71 5.18 -22.35
C LYS A 150 0.28 4.22 -21.24
N ALA A 151 0.67 2.96 -21.40
CA ALA A 151 0.58 1.97 -20.33
C ALA A 151 1.77 2.13 -19.38
N GLY A 152 1.58 1.79 -18.11
CA GLY A 152 2.65 1.76 -17.12
C GLY A 152 2.29 0.81 -15.98
N TYR A 153 3.32 0.30 -15.32
CA TYR A 153 3.24 -0.50 -14.10
C TYR A 153 4.17 0.11 -13.07
N ASP A 154 4.00 -0.23 -11.81
CA ASP A 154 4.78 0.28 -10.67
C ASP A 154 6.26 0.52 -10.98
N SER A 155 6.97 -0.49 -11.49
CA SER A 155 8.41 -0.38 -11.78
C SER A 155 8.74 0.73 -12.78
N ILE A 156 7.84 1.02 -13.73
CA ILE A 156 8.02 2.13 -14.68
C ILE A 156 7.95 3.46 -13.93
N PHE A 157 7.00 3.61 -13.01
CA PHE A 157 6.83 4.84 -12.23
C PHE A 157 7.95 5.02 -11.20
N GLN A 158 8.43 3.96 -10.56
CA GLN A 158 9.63 4.02 -9.71
C GLN A 158 10.85 4.57 -10.49
N GLY A 159 11.00 4.15 -11.76
CA GLY A 159 12.07 4.67 -12.63
C GLY A 159 11.83 6.11 -13.06
N MET A 160 10.65 6.40 -13.65
CA MET A 160 10.33 7.70 -14.24
C MET A 160 10.23 8.83 -13.22
N ALA A 161 9.74 8.54 -12.01
CA ALA A 161 9.60 9.52 -10.95
C ALA A 161 10.87 9.68 -10.08
N GLY A 162 11.99 9.06 -10.46
CA GLY A 162 13.27 9.29 -9.80
C GLY A 162 13.53 8.46 -8.53
N LEU A 163 12.57 7.64 -8.04
CA LEU A 163 12.78 6.83 -6.85
C LEU A 163 13.97 5.85 -7.03
N MET A 164 14.06 5.19 -8.19
CA MET A 164 15.20 4.31 -8.48
C MET A 164 16.51 5.07 -8.55
N ALA A 165 16.50 6.31 -9.01
CA ALA A 165 17.72 7.13 -9.11
C ALA A 165 18.35 7.44 -7.75
N ILE A 166 17.55 7.51 -6.67
CA ILE A 166 18.01 7.80 -5.31
C ILE A 166 18.15 6.54 -4.43
N THR A 167 17.72 5.37 -4.94
CA THR A 167 17.75 4.08 -4.23
C THR A 167 18.87 3.20 -4.77
N GLY A 168 19.68 2.64 -3.89
CA GLY A 168 20.79 1.75 -4.24
C GLY A 168 22.13 2.18 -3.68
N HIS A 169 23.16 1.36 -3.90
CA HIS A 169 24.54 1.69 -3.55
C HIS A 169 25.11 2.75 -4.49
N ALA A 170 26.13 3.49 -4.01
CA ALA A 170 26.88 4.44 -4.82
C ALA A 170 27.47 3.76 -6.07
N ASP A 171 27.50 4.47 -7.19
CA ASP A 171 27.90 3.91 -8.50
C ASP A 171 29.30 3.28 -8.51
N ALA A 172 30.21 3.82 -7.70
CA ALA A 172 31.59 3.32 -7.58
C ALA A 172 31.72 2.06 -6.71
N GLN A 173 30.66 1.62 -6.05
CA GLN A 173 30.70 0.41 -5.20
C GLN A 173 30.28 -0.85 -5.98
N PRO A 174 30.74 -2.04 -5.58
CA PRO A 174 30.25 -3.28 -6.15
C PRO A 174 28.71 -3.39 -6.01
N GLY A 175 28.00 -3.66 -7.11
CA GLY A 175 26.55 -3.66 -7.16
C GLY A 175 25.90 -2.26 -7.15
N GLY A 176 26.69 -1.20 -7.37
CA GLY A 176 26.21 0.19 -7.49
C GLY A 176 25.27 0.39 -8.67
N GLY A 177 24.48 1.44 -8.57
CA GLY A 177 23.51 1.83 -9.60
C GLY A 177 22.07 1.93 -9.07
N PRO A 178 21.13 2.39 -9.92
CA PRO A 178 19.72 2.52 -9.59
C PRO A 178 19.10 1.16 -9.22
N GLN A 179 18.37 1.13 -8.11
CA GLN A 179 17.68 -0.09 -7.65
C GLN A 179 16.21 0.20 -7.40
N LYS A 180 15.39 -0.80 -7.73
CA LYS A 180 13.95 -0.79 -7.44
C LYS A 180 13.71 -1.11 -5.97
N VAL A 181 12.75 -0.43 -5.35
CA VAL A 181 12.21 -0.87 -4.05
C VAL A 181 11.48 -2.21 -4.23
N GLY A 182 11.62 -3.11 -3.27
CA GLY A 182 11.06 -4.47 -3.33
C GLY A 182 9.53 -4.55 -3.33
N LEU A 183 8.86 -3.46 -2.97
CA LEU A 183 7.39 -3.35 -2.98
C LEU A 183 6.90 -2.62 -4.23
N ILE A 184 5.62 -2.79 -4.55
CA ILE A 184 4.88 -2.00 -5.56
C ILE A 184 4.46 -0.65 -4.96
N VAL A 185 5.47 0.15 -4.60
CA VAL A 185 5.30 1.35 -3.78
C VAL A 185 4.47 2.43 -4.46
N SER A 186 4.57 2.56 -5.79
CA SER A 186 3.77 3.54 -6.55
C SER A 186 2.28 3.21 -6.47
N ASP A 187 1.91 1.93 -6.59
CA ASP A 187 0.53 1.46 -6.43
C ASP A 187 0.02 1.69 -4.99
N LEU A 188 0.81 1.32 -3.98
CA LEU A 188 0.45 1.51 -2.57
C LEU A 188 0.17 2.96 -2.24
N VAL A 189 1.09 3.86 -2.59
CA VAL A 189 0.96 5.30 -2.35
C VAL A 189 -0.24 5.87 -3.09
N THR A 190 -0.45 5.47 -4.36
CA THR A 190 -1.60 5.89 -5.14
C THR A 190 -2.91 5.43 -4.52
N GLY A 191 -3.01 4.18 -4.06
CA GLY A 191 -4.19 3.66 -3.37
C GLY A 191 -4.49 4.41 -2.06
N MET A 192 -3.45 4.83 -1.32
CA MET A 192 -3.61 5.67 -0.14
C MET A 192 -4.11 7.07 -0.50
N TYR A 193 -3.55 7.73 -1.53
CA TYR A 193 -4.08 9.01 -2.03
C TYR A 193 -5.50 8.89 -2.53
N ALA A 194 -5.86 7.79 -3.22
CA ALA A 194 -7.22 7.52 -3.65
C ALA A 194 -8.19 7.47 -2.46
N SER A 195 -7.82 6.77 -1.40
CA SER A 195 -8.65 6.69 -0.18
C SER A 195 -8.85 8.07 0.45
N VAL A 196 -7.78 8.86 0.58
CA VAL A 196 -7.86 10.24 1.12
C VAL A 196 -8.73 11.14 0.24
N ALA A 197 -8.54 11.10 -1.08
CA ALA A 197 -9.31 11.90 -2.03
C ALA A 197 -10.80 11.52 -2.01
N ILE A 198 -11.12 10.24 -1.94
CA ILE A 198 -12.49 9.73 -1.81
C ILE A 198 -13.14 10.23 -0.51
N LEU A 199 -12.45 10.11 0.63
CA LEU A 199 -12.97 10.58 1.92
C LEU A 199 -13.19 12.10 1.92
N ALA A 200 -12.27 12.87 1.34
CA ALA A 200 -12.44 14.32 1.17
C ALA A 200 -13.63 14.67 0.28
N ALA A 201 -13.82 13.92 -0.82
CA ALA A 201 -14.95 14.09 -1.72
C ALA A 201 -16.30 13.73 -1.06
N LEU A 202 -16.34 12.67 -0.23
CA LEU A 202 -17.50 12.29 0.59
C LEU A 202 -17.85 13.42 1.56
N GLN A 203 -16.88 13.92 2.31
CA GLN A 203 -17.08 15.03 3.24
C GLN A 203 -17.63 16.28 2.54
N HIS A 204 -17.05 16.64 1.38
CA HIS A 204 -17.54 17.79 0.61
C HIS A 204 -18.95 17.55 0.07
N ARG A 205 -19.23 16.36 -0.45
CA ARG A 205 -20.56 15.98 -0.91
C ARG A 205 -21.60 16.11 0.18
N ASP A 206 -21.31 15.52 1.33
CA ASP A 206 -22.34 15.38 2.38
C ASP A 206 -22.54 16.63 3.22
N GLN A 207 -21.51 17.48 3.36
CA GLN A 207 -21.58 18.70 4.17
C GLN A 207 -21.77 19.99 3.36
N VAL A 208 -21.44 20.00 2.06
CA VAL A 208 -21.36 21.26 1.29
C VAL A 208 -22.20 21.22 0.03
N SER A 209 -21.90 20.29 -0.92
CA SER A 209 -22.41 20.40 -2.30
C SER A 209 -23.64 19.56 -2.60
N GLY A 210 -23.87 18.51 -1.85
CA GLY A 210 -24.86 17.47 -2.18
C GLY A 210 -24.52 16.67 -3.45
N LYS A 211 -23.39 16.94 -4.11
CA LYS A 211 -22.99 16.37 -5.41
C LYS A 211 -21.67 15.62 -5.30
N GLY A 212 -21.58 14.50 -6.03
CA GLY A 212 -20.32 13.82 -6.27
C GLY A 212 -19.38 14.59 -7.18
N GLN A 213 -18.17 14.07 -7.39
CA GLN A 213 -17.16 14.67 -8.26
C GLN A 213 -16.26 13.62 -8.88
N PHE A 214 -15.48 14.04 -9.88
CA PHE A 214 -14.44 13.26 -10.51
C PHE A 214 -13.12 13.43 -9.79
N ILE A 215 -12.43 12.32 -9.55
CA ILE A 215 -11.07 12.28 -9.01
C ILE A 215 -10.18 11.70 -10.11
N ASP A 216 -9.27 12.51 -10.64
CA ASP A 216 -8.21 12.10 -11.56
C ASP A 216 -6.94 11.86 -10.74
N LEU A 217 -6.46 10.63 -10.68
CA LEU A 217 -5.28 10.26 -9.92
C LEU A 217 -4.30 9.46 -10.78
N ALA A 218 -3.06 9.93 -10.85
CA ALA A 218 -2.00 9.30 -11.62
C ALA A 218 -0.94 8.64 -10.74
N LEU A 219 -0.48 7.43 -11.12
CA LEU A 219 0.62 6.76 -10.44
C LEU A 219 1.90 7.59 -10.50
N LEU A 220 2.18 8.22 -11.64
CA LEU A 220 3.35 9.08 -11.78
C LEU A 220 3.31 10.25 -10.80
N ASP A 221 2.18 10.96 -10.72
CA ASP A 221 2.02 12.14 -9.85
C ASP A 221 2.15 11.75 -8.38
N SER A 222 1.52 10.63 -7.99
CA SER A 222 1.60 10.10 -6.64
C SER A 222 3.04 9.72 -6.26
N GLN A 223 3.79 9.11 -7.18
CA GLN A 223 5.18 8.75 -6.93
C GLN A 223 6.10 9.99 -6.90
N VAL A 224 5.85 11.01 -7.73
CA VAL A 224 6.58 12.30 -7.67
C VAL A 224 6.30 12.99 -6.32
N ALA A 225 5.04 13.05 -5.88
CA ALA A 225 4.69 13.61 -4.58
C ALA A 225 5.38 12.84 -3.42
N ALA A 226 5.52 11.52 -3.54
CA ALA A 226 6.19 10.68 -2.56
C ALA A 226 7.71 10.94 -2.44
N LEU A 227 8.34 11.64 -3.37
CA LEU A 227 9.72 12.11 -3.20
C LEU A 227 9.88 13.10 -2.05
N SER A 228 8.79 13.78 -1.64
CA SER A 228 8.72 14.58 -0.42
C SER A 228 9.91 15.55 -0.27
N HIS A 229 10.57 15.53 0.90
CA HIS A 229 11.72 16.41 1.20
C HIS A 229 12.92 16.21 0.26
N VAL A 230 13.11 15.01 -0.28
CA VAL A 230 14.21 14.71 -1.21
C VAL A 230 13.98 15.44 -2.54
N GLY A 231 12.77 15.39 -3.07
CA GLY A 231 12.38 16.11 -4.29
C GLY A 231 12.46 17.63 -4.09
N VAL A 232 11.93 18.14 -2.98
CA VAL A 232 12.02 19.57 -2.64
C VAL A 232 13.46 20.00 -2.45
N GLY A 233 14.30 19.18 -1.79
CA GLY A 233 15.73 19.45 -1.63
C GLY A 233 16.44 19.70 -2.96
N HIS A 234 16.20 18.82 -3.95
CA HIS A 234 16.73 19.00 -5.31
C HIS A 234 16.20 20.28 -6.00
N LEU A 235 14.89 20.54 -5.89
CA LEU A 235 14.28 21.72 -6.54
C LEU A 235 14.83 23.06 -6.01
N VAL A 236 15.18 23.12 -4.72
CA VAL A 236 15.67 24.36 -4.10
C VAL A 236 17.18 24.53 -4.19
N SER A 237 17.96 23.44 -4.27
CA SER A 237 19.42 23.52 -4.36
C SER A 237 19.95 23.40 -5.80
N GLY A 238 19.25 22.69 -6.66
CA GLY A 238 19.75 22.27 -7.97
C GLY A 238 20.78 21.14 -7.91
N ASP A 239 21.16 20.67 -6.72
CA ASP A 239 22.19 19.68 -6.55
C ASP A 239 21.71 18.27 -6.95
N PRO A 240 22.55 17.47 -7.62
CA PRO A 240 22.23 16.08 -7.87
C PRO A 240 22.25 15.27 -6.57
N LEU A 241 21.27 14.39 -6.41
CA LEU A 241 21.21 13.48 -5.25
C LEU A 241 21.98 12.20 -5.58
N ALA A 242 23.01 11.91 -4.80
CA ALA A 242 23.77 10.68 -4.93
C ALA A 242 23.09 9.52 -4.19
N ARG A 243 23.16 8.33 -4.76
CA ARG A 243 22.84 7.09 -4.06
C ARG A 243 23.89 6.81 -2.99
N CYS A 244 23.43 6.46 -1.80
CA CYS A 244 24.33 6.23 -0.67
C CYS A 244 24.00 4.95 0.13
N GLY A 245 23.22 4.03 -0.46
CA GLY A 245 22.81 2.79 0.20
C GLY A 245 21.99 3.06 1.45
N THR A 246 22.46 2.56 2.58
CA THR A 246 21.82 2.75 3.88
C THR A 246 22.30 3.99 4.64
N LEU A 247 23.26 4.74 4.08
CA LEU A 247 23.81 5.93 4.71
C LEU A 247 22.81 7.09 4.69
N SER A 248 22.70 7.82 5.79
CA SER A 248 22.03 9.13 5.76
C SER A 248 22.93 10.17 5.11
N PRO A 249 22.52 10.93 4.10
CA PRO A 249 23.34 11.98 3.52
C PRO A 249 23.60 13.13 4.49
N THR A 250 22.75 13.32 5.49
CA THR A 250 22.76 14.50 6.37
C THR A 250 23.17 14.23 7.82
N ALA A 251 23.38 12.96 8.20
CA ALA A 251 23.76 12.59 9.56
C ALA A 251 24.84 11.51 9.60
N ALA A 252 25.73 11.59 10.57
CA ALA A 252 26.76 10.60 10.83
C ALA A 252 27.08 10.46 12.35
N PRO A 253 27.19 9.19 12.84
CA PRO A 253 26.88 7.94 12.15
C PRO A 253 25.36 7.75 12.06
N SER A 254 24.86 7.40 10.87
CA SER A 254 23.45 7.06 10.64
C SER A 254 23.41 6.15 9.42
N GLN A 255 23.40 4.83 9.68
CA GLN A 255 23.53 3.80 8.65
C GLN A 255 23.35 2.40 9.24
N MET A 256 23.36 1.41 8.35
CA MET A 256 23.46 0.01 8.73
C MET A 256 24.90 -0.35 9.14
N TYR A 257 25.05 -1.04 10.28
CA TYR A 257 26.30 -1.66 10.73
C TYR A 257 26.14 -3.16 10.82
N ARG A 258 27.17 -3.90 10.42
CA ARG A 258 27.22 -5.37 10.61
C ARG A 258 27.64 -5.69 12.04
N CYS A 259 26.90 -6.59 12.67
CA CYS A 259 27.24 -7.22 13.93
C CYS A 259 27.65 -8.68 13.70
N GLN A 260 27.97 -9.39 14.75
CA GLN A 260 28.45 -10.78 14.67
C GLN A 260 27.44 -11.73 13.99
N ASP A 261 26.14 -11.51 14.20
CA ASP A 261 25.03 -12.39 13.81
C ASP A 261 24.00 -11.73 12.90
N GLY A 262 24.25 -10.51 12.40
CA GLY A 262 23.34 -9.80 11.51
C GLY A 262 23.51 -8.29 11.57
N PRO A 263 22.81 -7.55 10.71
CA PRO A 263 22.91 -6.09 10.67
C PRO A 263 21.94 -5.40 11.64
N ILE A 264 22.35 -4.20 12.08
CA ILE A 264 21.51 -3.24 12.79
C ILE A 264 21.46 -1.93 12.03
N MET A 265 20.38 -1.17 12.18
CA MET A 265 20.28 0.21 11.74
C MET A 265 20.51 1.13 12.94
N LEU A 266 21.50 2.02 12.86
CA LEU A 266 21.83 3.01 13.88
C LEU A 266 21.50 4.40 13.35
N VAL A 267 20.91 5.26 14.19
CA VAL A 267 20.65 6.65 13.86
C VAL A 267 21.12 7.57 15.00
N ILE A 268 22.08 8.44 14.71
CA ILE A 268 22.53 9.48 15.64
C ILE A 268 21.97 10.83 15.21
N GLY A 269 21.01 11.34 15.95
CA GLY A 269 20.32 12.61 15.64
C GLY A 269 20.96 13.86 16.25
N ASN A 270 21.84 13.72 17.25
CA ASN A 270 22.44 14.86 17.96
C ASN A 270 23.78 14.51 18.63
N ASN A 271 24.51 15.56 19.05
CA ASN A 271 25.83 15.37 19.70
C ASN A 271 25.78 14.63 21.05
N PRO A 272 24.78 14.83 21.93
CA PRO A 272 24.66 14.03 23.14
C PRO A 272 24.51 12.52 22.88
N GLN A 273 23.76 12.12 21.85
CA GLN A 273 23.68 10.69 21.44
C GLN A 273 25.01 10.18 20.94
N PHE A 274 25.73 11.00 20.16
CA PHE A 274 27.08 10.65 19.69
C PHE A 274 28.06 10.43 20.85
N ALA A 275 28.02 11.29 21.87
CA ALA A 275 28.89 11.14 23.06
C ALA A 275 28.58 9.85 23.83
N ARG A 276 27.30 9.50 23.99
CA ARG A 276 26.90 8.23 24.64
C ARG A 276 27.35 7.03 23.82
N LEU A 277 27.18 7.07 22.50
CA LEU A 277 27.70 6.02 21.61
C LEU A 277 29.21 5.87 21.75
N ALA A 278 29.95 6.96 21.67
CA ALA A 278 31.42 6.97 21.77
C ALA A 278 31.90 6.36 23.11
N THR A 279 31.25 6.72 24.21
CA THR A 279 31.54 6.14 25.52
C THR A 279 31.27 4.64 25.55
N LEU A 280 30.14 4.18 25.05
CA LEU A 280 29.78 2.75 24.96
C LEU A 280 30.79 1.97 24.12
N MET A 281 31.31 2.59 23.05
CA MET A 281 32.31 1.97 22.16
C MET A 281 33.74 1.99 22.72
N GLY A 282 33.94 2.52 23.93
CA GLY A 282 35.28 2.65 24.51
C GLY A 282 36.14 3.73 23.84
N LEU A 283 35.51 4.72 23.18
CA LEU A 283 36.15 5.81 22.44
C LEU A 283 35.70 7.18 23.00
N PRO A 284 35.85 7.45 24.32
CA PRO A 284 35.24 8.63 24.98
C PRO A 284 35.78 9.98 24.44
N ASP A 285 36.94 10.00 23.79
CA ASP A 285 37.55 11.19 23.26
C ASP A 285 37.01 11.62 21.87
N LEU A 286 36.28 10.74 21.17
CA LEU A 286 35.71 11.05 19.84
C LEU A 286 34.87 12.33 19.80
N PRO A 287 34.03 12.68 20.79
CA PRO A 287 33.23 13.90 20.76
C PRO A 287 34.06 15.18 20.79
N THR A 288 35.32 15.13 21.22
CA THR A 288 36.26 16.23 21.28
C THR A 288 37.26 16.27 20.14
N ASP A 289 37.35 15.20 19.35
CA ASP A 289 38.17 15.14 18.15
C ASP A 289 37.65 16.13 17.09
N ALA A 290 38.52 16.99 16.56
CA ALA A 290 38.17 18.00 15.56
C ALA A 290 37.44 17.45 14.32
N ARG A 291 37.67 16.17 13.98
CA ARG A 291 37.01 15.44 12.89
C ARG A 291 35.57 15.04 13.21
N PHE A 292 35.15 15.00 14.51
CA PHE A 292 33.88 14.42 14.90
C PHE A 292 33.06 15.28 15.85
N VAL A 293 33.52 16.49 16.18
CA VAL A 293 32.96 17.40 17.19
C VAL A 293 31.50 17.79 16.95
N ASN A 294 31.04 17.81 15.73
CA ASN A 294 29.66 18.08 15.38
C ASN A 294 29.20 17.25 14.17
N ASN A 295 27.90 17.21 13.92
CA ASN A 295 27.33 16.38 12.85
C ASN A 295 27.88 16.74 11.46
N GLN A 296 28.02 18.01 11.14
CA GLN A 296 28.47 18.45 9.81
C GLN A 296 29.88 17.93 9.53
N VAL A 297 30.79 18.05 10.50
CA VAL A 297 32.17 17.56 10.36
C VAL A 297 32.20 16.04 10.35
N ARG A 298 31.37 15.35 11.14
CA ARG A 298 31.26 13.88 11.09
C ARG A 298 30.80 13.37 9.72
N VAL A 299 29.87 14.07 9.07
CA VAL A 299 29.43 13.72 7.71
C VAL A 299 30.60 13.80 6.73
N SER A 300 31.43 14.83 6.83
CA SER A 300 32.63 14.99 5.96
C SER A 300 33.72 13.94 6.23
N HIS A 301 33.85 13.49 7.48
CA HIS A 301 34.83 12.47 7.92
C HIS A 301 34.21 11.09 8.17
N ARG A 302 33.08 10.81 7.50
CA ARG A 302 32.31 9.59 7.72
C ARG A 302 33.13 8.30 7.54
N SER A 303 33.97 8.25 6.53
CA SER A 303 34.79 7.06 6.26
C SER A 303 35.76 6.76 7.40
N GLU A 304 36.39 7.80 7.97
CA GLU A 304 37.27 7.67 9.14
C GLU A 304 36.51 7.21 10.38
N LEU A 305 35.33 7.80 10.61
CA LEU A 305 34.45 7.41 11.72
C LEU A 305 33.99 5.96 11.59
N ASN A 306 33.58 5.54 10.43
CA ASN A 306 33.14 4.16 10.19
C ASN A 306 34.27 3.16 10.37
N ALA A 307 35.49 3.48 9.94
CA ALA A 307 36.65 2.62 10.17
C ALA A 307 36.94 2.35 11.66
N LEU A 308 36.56 3.29 12.54
CA LEU A 308 36.66 3.09 14.00
C LEU A 308 35.51 2.28 14.56
N LEU A 309 34.27 2.50 14.07
CA LEU A 309 33.05 1.92 14.65
C LEU A 309 32.77 0.49 14.14
N GLU A 310 33.00 0.19 12.87
CA GLU A 310 32.67 -1.10 12.25
C GLU A 310 33.31 -2.31 12.94
N PRO A 311 34.60 -2.30 13.29
CA PRO A 311 35.22 -3.44 14.01
C PRO A 311 34.60 -3.68 15.39
N ILE A 312 34.16 -2.59 16.05
CA ILE A 312 33.56 -2.68 17.37
C ILE A 312 32.17 -3.28 17.27
N PHE A 313 31.33 -2.82 16.34
CA PHE A 313 30.01 -3.42 16.10
C PHE A 313 30.09 -4.91 15.76
N LEU A 314 31.08 -5.29 14.95
CA LEU A 314 31.28 -6.69 14.54
C LEU A 314 31.69 -7.61 15.70
N SER A 315 32.17 -7.07 16.82
CA SER A 315 32.68 -7.84 17.97
C SER A 315 31.60 -8.47 18.83
N LYS A 316 30.33 -8.09 18.69
CA LYS A 316 29.21 -8.56 19.51
C LYS A 316 27.98 -8.87 18.66
N PRO A 317 27.04 -9.70 19.16
CA PRO A 317 25.77 -9.96 18.47
C PRO A 317 24.88 -8.73 18.44
N LYS A 318 23.95 -8.66 17.45
CA LYS A 318 23.03 -7.51 17.23
C LYS A 318 22.22 -7.16 18.49
N GLN A 319 21.74 -8.16 19.23
CA GLN A 319 20.93 -7.92 20.41
C GLN A 319 21.70 -7.17 21.52
N HIS A 320 22.98 -7.49 21.73
CA HIS A 320 23.82 -6.77 22.69
C HIS A 320 23.85 -5.25 22.40
N TRP A 321 23.98 -4.88 21.11
CA TRP A 321 24.03 -3.47 20.74
C TRP A 321 22.66 -2.79 20.84
N ILE A 322 21.59 -3.49 20.46
CA ILE A 322 20.22 -2.97 20.54
C ILE A 322 19.88 -2.63 22.01
N ASP A 323 20.15 -3.57 22.94
CA ASP A 323 19.86 -3.38 24.35
C ASP A 323 20.71 -2.23 24.95
N ALA A 324 22.03 -2.29 24.77
CA ALA A 324 22.94 -1.29 25.33
C ALA A 324 22.70 0.14 24.78
N LEU A 325 22.41 0.27 23.47
CA LEU A 325 22.09 1.55 22.87
C LEU A 325 20.70 2.04 23.27
N GLY A 326 19.73 1.15 23.41
CA GLY A 326 18.38 1.42 23.88
C GLY A 326 18.38 2.01 25.30
N GLU A 327 19.12 1.41 26.24
CA GLU A 327 19.29 1.92 27.62
C GLU A 327 19.87 3.33 27.65
N LEU A 328 20.72 3.68 26.68
CA LEU A 328 21.31 5.00 26.53
C LEU A 328 20.44 5.98 25.76
N GLY A 329 19.24 5.59 25.31
CA GLY A 329 18.37 6.42 24.49
C GLY A 329 18.96 6.79 23.13
N VAL A 330 19.76 5.86 22.55
CA VAL A 330 20.32 5.97 21.20
C VAL A 330 19.48 5.11 20.26
N PRO A 331 18.80 5.69 19.27
CA PRO A 331 17.95 4.93 18.34
C PRO A 331 18.74 3.88 17.55
N CYS A 332 18.39 2.61 17.77
CA CYS A 332 18.96 1.47 17.10
C CYS A 332 17.92 0.36 16.99
N GLY A 333 17.96 -0.40 15.92
CA GLY A 333 17.08 -1.55 15.72
C GLY A 333 17.66 -2.57 14.75
N PRO A 334 17.16 -3.80 14.75
CA PRO A 334 17.61 -4.84 13.83
C PRO A 334 17.15 -4.54 12.40
N VAL A 335 17.88 -5.06 11.42
CA VAL A 335 17.37 -5.20 10.04
C VAL A 335 16.84 -6.63 9.93
N ASN A 336 15.53 -6.75 10.04
CA ASN A 336 14.83 -8.02 10.15
C ASN A 336 14.53 -8.64 8.78
N GLU A 337 14.67 -9.97 8.69
CA GLU A 337 14.03 -10.77 7.65
C GLU A 337 12.51 -10.89 7.93
N LEU A 338 11.71 -11.21 6.90
CA LEU A 338 10.25 -11.25 7.07
C LEU A 338 9.77 -12.18 8.19
N HIS A 339 10.43 -13.32 8.40
CA HIS A 339 10.06 -14.23 9.49
C HIS A 339 10.36 -13.63 10.87
N GLU A 340 11.42 -12.82 11.00
CA GLU A 340 11.74 -12.08 12.23
C GLU A 340 10.72 -10.95 12.48
N VAL A 341 10.28 -10.26 11.42
CA VAL A 341 9.23 -9.21 11.52
C VAL A 341 7.96 -9.79 12.13
N PHE A 342 7.50 -10.96 11.67
CA PHE A 342 6.25 -11.57 12.17
C PHE A 342 6.42 -12.26 13.52
N ALA A 343 7.65 -12.49 13.98
CA ALA A 343 7.98 -12.96 15.32
C ALA A 343 8.26 -11.83 16.33
N ASP A 344 8.35 -10.58 15.85
CA ASP A 344 8.64 -9.41 16.69
C ASP A 344 7.52 -9.18 17.72
N PRO A 345 7.86 -9.04 19.03
CA PRO A 345 6.86 -8.89 20.09
C PRO A 345 5.94 -7.68 19.88
N GLN A 346 6.44 -6.57 19.35
CA GLN A 346 5.61 -5.37 19.10
C GLN A 346 4.66 -5.60 17.94
N VAL A 347 5.08 -6.32 16.89
CA VAL A 347 4.23 -6.69 15.75
C VAL A 347 3.14 -7.66 16.20
N GLN A 348 3.46 -8.61 17.08
CA GLN A 348 2.50 -9.55 17.65
C GLN A 348 1.50 -8.86 18.60
N GLU A 349 1.99 -8.04 19.54
CA GLU A 349 1.13 -7.24 20.45
C GLU A 349 0.18 -6.31 19.70
N ARG A 350 0.61 -5.80 18.56
CA ARG A 350 -0.19 -4.97 17.65
C ARG A 350 -1.09 -5.79 16.73
N GLU A 351 -1.08 -7.11 16.84
CA GLU A 351 -1.92 -8.01 16.03
C GLU A 351 -1.84 -7.70 14.53
N MET A 352 -0.61 -7.46 14.02
CA MET A 352 -0.43 -7.08 12.62
C MET A 352 -0.58 -8.25 11.64
N VAL A 353 -0.79 -9.47 12.14
CA VAL A 353 -1.21 -10.64 11.38
C VAL A 353 -2.58 -11.08 11.89
N ILE A 354 -3.56 -11.11 10.98
CA ILE A 354 -4.89 -11.65 11.24
C ILE A 354 -5.06 -13.00 10.55
N HIS A 355 -5.99 -13.80 11.01
CA HIS A 355 -6.33 -15.08 10.41
C HIS A 355 -7.81 -15.09 10.00
N MET A 356 -8.07 -15.42 8.74
CA MET A 356 -9.44 -15.55 8.21
C MET A 356 -9.65 -16.97 7.68
N GLN A 357 -10.88 -17.47 7.78
CA GLN A 357 -11.23 -18.77 7.21
C GLN A 357 -11.16 -18.71 5.67
N HIS A 358 -10.62 -19.75 5.06
CA HIS A 358 -10.62 -19.95 3.61
C HIS A 358 -11.00 -21.41 3.32
N PRO A 359 -11.73 -21.72 2.25
CA PRO A 359 -12.17 -23.09 1.96
C PRO A 359 -11.03 -24.13 1.90
N GLN A 360 -9.84 -23.70 1.51
CA GLN A 360 -8.65 -24.57 1.39
C GLN A 360 -7.66 -24.40 2.56
N ARG A 361 -7.93 -23.50 3.52
CA ARG A 361 -7.07 -23.28 4.69
C ARG A 361 -7.85 -22.60 5.83
N ALA A 362 -8.10 -23.32 6.89
CA ALA A 362 -8.93 -22.84 8.00
C ALA A 362 -8.41 -21.53 8.65
N ALA A 363 -7.08 -21.34 8.69
CA ALA A 363 -6.44 -20.15 9.25
C ALA A 363 -5.53 -19.46 8.22
N MET A 364 -6.13 -18.82 7.21
CA MET A 364 -5.38 -18.07 6.19
C MET A 364 -4.82 -16.78 6.79
N PRO A 365 -3.49 -16.60 6.83
CA PRO A 365 -2.88 -15.39 7.39
C PRO A 365 -2.96 -14.22 6.41
N LEU A 366 -3.29 -13.03 6.91
CA LEU A 366 -3.32 -11.77 6.17
C LEU A 366 -2.71 -10.65 7.02
N LEU A 367 -2.21 -9.60 6.36
CA LEU A 367 -1.75 -8.41 7.07
C LEU A 367 -2.94 -7.58 7.57
N ALA A 368 -2.91 -7.18 8.83
CA ALA A 368 -3.91 -6.31 9.43
C ALA A 368 -3.86 -4.89 8.85
N ASN A 369 -4.97 -4.16 8.97
CA ASN A 369 -4.99 -2.73 8.75
C ASN A 369 -4.35 -2.01 9.96
N PRO A 370 -3.41 -1.07 9.76
CA PRO A 370 -2.73 -0.40 10.86
C PRO A 370 -3.59 0.66 11.58
N ILE A 371 -4.73 1.04 11.02
CA ILE A 371 -5.63 2.05 11.58
C ILE A 371 -6.36 1.47 12.80
N ARG A 372 -6.36 2.21 13.90
CA ARG A 372 -7.10 1.87 15.12
C ARG A 372 -7.98 3.05 15.51
N LEU A 373 -9.30 2.88 15.37
CA LEU A 373 -10.31 3.85 15.77
C LEU A 373 -10.95 3.39 17.07
N SER A 374 -11.12 4.30 18.04
CA SER A 374 -11.66 3.98 19.37
C SER A 374 -13.12 3.50 19.34
N ASP A 375 -13.94 4.14 18.51
CA ASP A 375 -15.40 3.94 18.52
C ASP A 375 -15.90 3.12 17.33
N THR A 376 -15.18 3.13 16.22
CA THR A 376 -15.50 2.42 14.97
C THR A 376 -14.32 1.57 14.51
N PRO A 377 -13.94 0.55 15.27
CA PRO A 377 -12.74 -0.24 14.96
C PRO A 377 -12.84 -0.93 13.60
N ILE A 378 -11.70 -1.19 13.00
CA ILE A 378 -11.59 -1.99 11.77
C ILE A 378 -12.24 -3.36 11.98
N GLN A 379 -13.00 -3.81 10.99
CA GLN A 379 -13.67 -5.09 10.99
C GLN A 379 -13.22 -5.98 9.83
N TYR A 380 -12.91 -7.23 10.12
CA TYR A 380 -12.55 -8.25 9.12
C TYR A 380 -13.75 -9.18 8.92
N ARG A 381 -14.74 -8.74 8.11
CA ARG A 381 -16.05 -9.38 7.94
C ARG A 381 -16.06 -10.49 6.90
N LEU A 382 -15.38 -10.24 5.76
CA LEU A 382 -15.34 -11.15 4.62
C LEU A 382 -13.88 -11.43 4.25
N ARG A 383 -13.56 -12.71 4.06
CA ARG A 383 -12.28 -13.08 3.44
C ARG A 383 -12.17 -12.53 2.02
N PRO A 384 -10.98 -12.49 1.42
CA PRO A 384 -10.87 -12.26 -0.03
C PRO A 384 -11.73 -13.29 -0.78
N PRO A 385 -12.66 -12.84 -1.66
CA PRO A 385 -13.68 -13.70 -2.23
C PRO A 385 -13.16 -14.58 -3.36
N ASP A 386 -13.79 -15.73 -3.56
CA ASP A 386 -13.67 -16.49 -4.80
C ASP A 386 -14.31 -15.71 -5.96
N LEU A 387 -13.93 -16.05 -7.20
CA LEU A 387 -14.44 -15.36 -8.37
C LEU A 387 -15.96 -15.58 -8.51
N GLY A 388 -16.71 -14.47 -8.51
CA GLY A 388 -18.17 -14.47 -8.66
C GLY A 388 -18.94 -15.02 -7.47
N GLU A 389 -18.30 -15.19 -6.32
CA GLU A 389 -18.89 -15.79 -5.11
C GLU A 389 -20.21 -15.12 -4.69
N HIS A 390 -20.35 -13.83 -4.94
CA HIS A 390 -21.50 -13.04 -4.51
C HIS A 390 -22.39 -12.55 -5.68
N THR A 391 -22.22 -13.11 -6.89
CA THR A 391 -22.94 -12.63 -8.08
C THR A 391 -24.44 -12.71 -7.92
N ASP A 392 -24.97 -13.87 -7.51
CA ASP A 392 -26.43 -14.06 -7.37
C ASP A 392 -27.01 -13.25 -6.23
N GLU A 393 -26.32 -13.25 -5.07
CA GLU A 393 -26.71 -12.46 -3.91
C GLU A 393 -26.85 -10.97 -4.29
N VAL A 394 -25.79 -10.37 -4.82
CA VAL A 394 -25.78 -8.93 -5.11
C VAL A 394 -26.79 -8.55 -6.19
N LEU A 395 -26.89 -9.32 -7.26
CA LEU A 395 -27.82 -9.00 -8.35
C LEU A 395 -29.29 -9.23 -7.94
N SER A 396 -29.58 -10.21 -7.10
CA SER A 396 -30.94 -10.41 -6.58
C SER A 396 -31.32 -9.36 -5.55
N GLU A 397 -30.46 -9.12 -4.56
CA GLU A 397 -30.77 -8.19 -3.47
C GLU A 397 -30.82 -6.73 -3.91
N MET A 398 -29.86 -6.30 -4.76
CA MET A 398 -29.76 -4.90 -5.14
C MET A 398 -30.55 -4.54 -6.40
N LEU A 399 -30.69 -5.47 -7.34
CA LEU A 399 -31.33 -5.21 -8.62
C LEU A 399 -32.67 -5.98 -8.80
N GLY A 400 -33.00 -6.89 -7.88
CA GLY A 400 -34.25 -7.65 -7.90
C GLY A 400 -34.30 -8.74 -8.98
N TYR A 401 -33.14 -9.22 -9.46
CA TYR A 401 -33.09 -10.23 -10.52
C TYR A 401 -33.59 -11.59 -9.98
N SER A 402 -34.49 -12.23 -10.75
CA SER A 402 -34.94 -13.58 -10.45
C SER A 402 -33.90 -14.65 -10.84
N ALA A 403 -34.06 -15.85 -10.32
CA ALA A 403 -33.20 -17.00 -10.67
C ALA A 403 -33.21 -17.28 -12.19
N GLU A 404 -34.37 -17.10 -12.85
CA GLU A 404 -34.49 -17.28 -14.32
C GLU A 404 -33.72 -16.21 -15.08
N GLN A 405 -33.75 -14.95 -14.61
CA GLN A 405 -32.98 -13.86 -15.21
C GLN A 405 -31.47 -14.10 -15.05
N LEU A 406 -31.02 -14.50 -13.85
CA LEU A 406 -29.62 -14.84 -13.60
C LEU A 406 -29.14 -16.01 -14.47
N SER A 407 -29.97 -17.05 -14.60
CA SER A 407 -29.66 -18.19 -15.47
C SER A 407 -29.52 -17.79 -16.95
N ARG A 408 -30.38 -16.88 -17.43
CA ARG A 408 -30.29 -16.34 -18.81
C ARG A 408 -29.03 -15.50 -19.00
N LEU A 409 -28.70 -14.60 -18.07
CA LEU A 409 -27.50 -13.78 -18.13
C LEU A 409 -26.22 -14.62 -18.18
N ARG A 410 -26.18 -15.76 -17.44
CA ARG A 410 -25.07 -16.74 -17.53
C ARG A 410 -25.02 -17.42 -18.89
N ALA A 411 -26.16 -17.85 -19.41
CA ALA A 411 -26.21 -18.48 -20.73
C ALA A 411 -25.76 -17.52 -21.84
N ASP A 412 -26.04 -16.22 -21.68
CA ASP A 412 -25.62 -15.16 -22.59
C ASP A 412 -24.15 -14.72 -22.37
N GLY A 413 -23.49 -15.21 -21.33
CA GLY A 413 -22.11 -14.85 -20.97
C GLY A 413 -21.96 -13.45 -20.39
N ALA A 414 -23.05 -12.84 -19.89
CA ALA A 414 -23.01 -11.49 -19.30
C ALA A 414 -22.54 -11.50 -17.83
N ILE A 415 -22.75 -12.63 -17.09
CA ILE A 415 -22.31 -12.82 -15.71
C ILE A 415 -21.64 -14.16 -15.49
#